data_4a8e554e1cc349c5e50748dd5c465516
#
_entry.id   4a8e554e1cc349c5e50748dd5c465516
#
_cell.length_a   1.000
_cell.length_b   1.000
_cell.length_c   1.000
_cell.angle_alpha   90.00
_cell.angle_beta   90.00
_cell.angle_gamma   90.00
#
_symmetry.space_group_name_H-M   'P 1'
#
loop_
_entity.id
_entity.type
_entity.pdbx_description
1 polymer ?
#
loop_
_entity_poly.entity_id
_entity_poly.type
_entity_poly.pdbx_seq_one_letter_code
_entity_poly.pdbx_strand_id
1 'polypeptide(L)'
;MKDFHTGLIVQGTGDWIGGMEYIRNLGLAILAASGGKARVTIFTGCALSEEWEKAYRAIGDLVRLPLRRSLPERILGLGNRFFARELQRREIDFFYPLSYENRFNIGIAFPLGAAFAPHRWAGWIPDFQHKHLPAFFTEAELAARERGTVQLARLAETVVFSSETAAADFRHFWPDAKAQASVLRFATSPAADWFQGDPAAVQNRYHLPDRFFVVSNQFWQHKNHRTLFLALGLLAARGVRPQVVCTGSPADYRVADFYSSLLELLRTGGCEAQVTLLGVIPRGDQIQLMRRSLAIVQPSLFEGWSTVVEDARLLGKRVLASDIAVHREQHPPGCRFFASESTESLADALGDWWATLAPGPDPAAEARASGDAGQAITAFGRQFLRIAGAPGFSETP
;
A
#
# COMPACT_ATOMS: atom_id res chain seq x y z
N MET A 1 25.40 -6.52 23.63
CA MET A 1 24.45 -5.41 23.49
C MET A 1 23.05 -6.01 23.41
N LYS A 2 22.06 -5.43 24.10
CA LYS A 2 20.67 -5.90 24.02
C LYS A 2 20.16 -5.67 22.58
N ASP A 3 19.45 -6.64 22.02
CA ASP A 3 18.83 -6.50 20.71
C ASP A 3 17.76 -5.42 20.74
N PHE A 4 17.74 -4.56 19.72
CA PHE A 4 16.71 -3.53 19.58
C PHE A 4 15.35 -4.17 19.25
N HIS A 5 14.34 -3.88 20.04
CA HIS A 5 13.04 -4.52 19.95
C HIS A 5 11.96 -3.55 19.44
N THR A 6 11.43 -3.83 18.26
CA THR A 6 10.37 -3.03 17.64
C THR A 6 9.01 -3.69 17.79
N GLY A 7 8.02 -2.93 18.23
CA GLY A 7 6.61 -3.30 18.17
C GLY A 7 5.96 -2.74 16.91
N LEU A 8 5.48 -3.60 16.03
CA LEU A 8 4.73 -3.19 14.83
C LEU A 8 3.23 -3.41 15.02
N ILE A 9 2.43 -2.40 14.66
CA ILE A 9 0.97 -2.43 14.80
C ILE A 9 0.36 -2.67 13.42
N VAL A 10 -0.39 -3.76 13.28
CA VAL A 10 -1.11 -4.07 12.02
C VAL A 10 -2.05 -2.94 11.65
N GLN A 11 -2.03 -2.53 10.40
CA GLN A 11 -2.89 -1.52 9.82
C GLN A 11 -3.93 -2.17 8.91
N GLY A 12 -5.17 -1.71 8.97
CA GLY A 12 -6.30 -2.29 8.23
C GLY A 12 -7.00 -3.44 8.97
N THR A 13 -8.21 -3.74 8.54
CA THR A 13 -9.09 -4.77 9.13
C THR A 13 -9.34 -5.95 8.19
N GLY A 14 -8.44 -6.21 7.26
CA GLY A 14 -8.61 -7.22 6.20
C GLY A 14 -9.09 -6.63 4.87
N ASP A 15 -9.84 -5.52 4.90
CA ASP A 15 -10.30 -4.83 3.68
C ASP A 15 -9.21 -3.93 3.06
N TRP A 16 -8.22 -3.51 3.86
CA TRP A 16 -7.09 -2.72 3.40
C TRP A 16 -5.80 -3.55 3.36
N ILE A 17 -5.69 -4.38 2.34
CA ILE A 17 -4.52 -5.27 2.11
C ILE A 17 -3.21 -4.48 2.04
N GLY A 18 -3.21 -3.28 1.45
CA GLY A 18 -2.02 -2.43 1.35
C GLY A 18 -1.38 -2.09 2.70
N GLY A 19 -2.19 -1.82 3.74
CA GLY A 19 -1.70 -1.58 5.10
C GLY A 19 -1.11 -2.83 5.75
N MET A 20 -1.71 -3.98 5.52
CA MET A 20 -1.20 -5.27 6.02
C MET A 20 0.13 -5.64 5.35
N GLU A 21 0.23 -5.50 4.03
CA GLU A 21 1.48 -5.71 3.27
C GLU A 21 2.57 -4.74 3.72
N TYR A 22 2.24 -3.49 3.99
CA TYR A 22 3.20 -2.51 4.49
C TYR A 22 3.87 -2.98 5.79
N ILE A 23 3.09 -3.43 6.77
CA ILE A 23 3.61 -3.93 8.06
C ILE A 23 4.41 -5.21 7.88
N ARG A 24 3.96 -6.13 7.03
CA ARG A 24 4.70 -7.35 6.69
C ARG A 24 6.06 -7.01 6.08
N ASN A 25 6.08 -6.19 5.05
CA ASN A 25 7.30 -5.79 4.35
C ASN A 25 8.27 -5.03 5.27
N LEU A 26 7.75 -4.15 6.15
CA LEU A 26 8.56 -3.45 7.13
C LEU A 26 9.22 -4.42 8.12
N GLY A 27 8.47 -5.38 8.65
CA GLY A 27 9.02 -6.39 9.56
C GLY A 27 10.15 -7.19 8.92
N LEU A 28 9.97 -7.66 7.69
CA LEU A 28 11.00 -8.36 6.91
C LEU A 28 12.21 -7.47 6.65
N ALA A 29 11.99 -6.19 6.32
CA ALA A 29 13.05 -5.23 6.08
C ALA A 29 13.89 -4.93 7.34
N ILE A 30 13.26 -4.83 8.52
CA ILE A 30 13.95 -4.67 9.81
C ILE A 30 14.88 -5.87 10.07
N LEU A 31 14.37 -7.08 9.87
CA LEU A 31 15.17 -8.31 10.06
C LEU A 31 16.35 -8.36 9.09
N ALA A 32 16.11 -8.07 7.81
CA ALA A 32 17.15 -8.04 6.78
C ALA A 32 18.24 -6.98 7.08
N ALA A 33 17.84 -5.76 7.47
CA ALA A 33 18.75 -4.66 7.71
C ALA A 33 19.59 -4.83 8.99
N SER A 34 19.03 -5.50 10.00
CA SER A 34 19.68 -5.64 11.30
C SER A 34 20.69 -6.79 11.38
N GLY A 35 20.71 -7.68 10.39
CA GLY A 35 21.55 -8.88 10.44
C GLY A 35 21.28 -9.75 11.69
N GLY A 36 20.03 -9.84 12.12
CA GLY A 36 19.60 -10.60 13.30
C GLY A 36 19.77 -9.87 14.65
N LYS A 37 20.12 -8.58 14.64
CA LYS A 37 20.30 -7.75 15.85
C LYS A 37 19.05 -6.94 16.23
N ALA A 38 17.92 -7.16 15.58
CA ALA A 38 16.65 -6.57 15.92
C ALA A 38 15.60 -7.67 16.15
N ARG A 39 14.69 -7.41 17.08
CA ARG A 39 13.53 -8.25 17.35
C ARG A 39 12.27 -7.51 16.92
N VAL A 40 11.28 -8.25 16.44
CA VAL A 40 10.00 -7.70 16.03
C VAL A 40 8.86 -8.40 16.78
N THR A 41 7.95 -7.61 17.33
CA THR A 41 6.66 -8.10 17.83
C THR A 41 5.55 -7.43 17.04
N ILE A 42 4.62 -8.22 16.50
CA ILE A 42 3.46 -7.74 15.74
C ILE A 42 2.26 -7.65 16.69
N PHE A 43 1.61 -6.49 16.76
CA PHE A 43 0.39 -6.27 17.54
C PHE A 43 -0.82 -6.15 16.62
N THR A 44 -1.87 -6.91 16.90
CA THR A 44 -3.14 -6.84 16.18
C THR A 44 -4.32 -6.91 17.15
N GLY A 45 -5.37 -6.16 16.88
CA GLY A 45 -6.66 -6.30 17.56
C GLY A 45 -7.71 -6.97 16.68
N CYS A 46 -7.40 -7.19 15.40
CA CYS A 46 -8.31 -7.78 14.42
C CYS A 46 -8.09 -9.29 14.29
N ALA A 47 -9.15 -10.00 13.89
CA ALA A 47 -9.01 -11.36 13.40
C ALA A 47 -8.22 -11.34 12.09
N LEU A 48 -7.22 -12.20 11.97
CA LEU A 48 -6.43 -12.41 10.77
C LEU A 48 -6.83 -13.73 10.13
N SER A 49 -6.72 -13.83 8.81
CA SER A 49 -6.78 -15.14 8.14
C SER A 49 -5.56 -15.97 8.53
N GLU A 50 -5.64 -17.28 8.35
CA GLU A 50 -4.53 -18.22 8.62
C GLU A 50 -3.26 -17.84 7.85
N GLU A 51 -3.42 -17.41 6.60
CA GLU A 51 -2.32 -16.93 5.75
C GLU A 51 -1.60 -15.73 6.38
N TRP A 52 -2.34 -14.71 6.83
CA TRP A 52 -1.76 -13.54 7.47
C TRP A 52 -1.15 -13.84 8.84
N GLU A 53 -1.75 -14.74 9.62
CA GLU A 53 -1.12 -15.18 10.87
C GLU A 53 0.20 -15.86 10.63
N LYS A 54 0.27 -16.77 9.66
CA LYS A 54 1.50 -17.45 9.27
C LYS A 54 2.56 -16.45 8.79
N ALA A 55 2.17 -15.49 7.95
CA ALA A 55 3.06 -14.46 7.44
C ALA A 55 3.67 -13.59 8.56
N TYR A 56 2.86 -13.15 9.52
CA TYR A 56 3.35 -12.33 10.63
C TYR A 56 4.17 -13.15 11.65
N ARG A 57 3.80 -14.40 11.93
CA ARG A 57 4.58 -15.29 12.81
C ARG A 57 5.95 -15.64 12.25
N ALA A 58 6.13 -15.60 10.93
CA ALA A 58 7.43 -15.75 10.29
C ALA A 58 8.36 -14.54 10.52
N ILE A 59 7.81 -13.37 10.91
CA ILE A 59 8.58 -12.16 11.21
C ILE A 59 8.95 -12.10 12.71
N GLY A 60 8.03 -12.48 13.59
CA GLY A 60 8.25 -12.38 15.01
C GLY A 60 7.03 -12.79 15.85
N ASP A 61 7.03 -12.42 17.11
CA ASP A 61 5.91 -12.71 18.02
C ASP A 61 4.65 -11.99 17.55
N LEU A 62 3.53 -12.73 17.42
CA LEU A 62 2.22 -12.15 17.12
C LEU A 62 1.38 -12.05 18.41
N VAL A 63 1.02 -10.84 18.79
CA VAL A 63 0.25 -10.51 19.99
C VAL A 63 -1.13 -10.00 19.61
N ARG A 64 -2.15 -10.71 20.06
CA ARG A 64 -3.54 -10.26 19.91
C ARG A 64 -3.93 -9.39 21.09
N LEU A 65 -4.34 -8.16 20.80
CA LEU A 65 -4.88 -7.23 21.79
C LEU A 65 -6.41 -7.38 21.85
N PRO A 66 -7.01 -7.43 23.05
CA PRO A 66 -8.46 -7.51 23.16
C PRO A 66 -9.07 -6.20 22.66
N LEU A 67 -9.89 -6.26 21.59
CA LEU A 67 -10.74 -5.16 21.17
C LEU A 67 -11.91 -5.02 22.17
N ARG A 68 -11.75 -4.12 23.13
CA ARG A 68 -12.82 -3.81 24.07
C ARG A 68 -13.79 -2.80 23.46
N ARG A 69 -15.03 -3.21 23.26
CA ARG A 69 -16.06 -2.42 22.55
C ARG A 69 -16.99 -1.64 23.46
N SER A 70 -16.99 -1.88 24.78
CA SER A 70 -17.92 -1.20 25.69
C SER A 70 -17.57 0.28 25.91
N LEU A 71 -18.60 1.13 25.95
CA LEU A 71 -18.46 2.57 26.13
C LEU A 71 -17.70 2.95 27.42
N PRO A 72 -17.97 2.31 28.59
CA PRO A 72 -17.23 2.60 29.82
C PRO A 72 -15.74 2.28 29.74
N GLU A 73 -15.36 1.19 29.05
CA GLU A 73 -13.96 0.77 28.90
C GLU A 73 -13.17 1.72 28.02
N ARG A 74 -13.83 2.35 27.02
CA ARG A 74 -13.23 3.38 26.17
C ARG A 74 -12.97 4.68 26.93
N ILE A 75 -13.88 5.09 27.81
CA ILE A 75 -13.77 6.28 28.66
C ILE A 75 -12.63 6.14 29.68
N LEU A 76 -12.43 4.94 30.22
CA LEU A 76 -11.43 4.65 31.23
C LEU A 76 -10.01 4.47 30.67
N GLY A 77 -9.82 4.52 29.35
CA GLY A 77 -8.51 4.34 28.70
C GLY A 77 -7.88 2.96 28.97
N LEU A 78 -8.68 1.93 29.22
CA LEU A 78 -8.21 0.59 29.57
C LEU A 78 -7.43 -0.05 28.43
N GLY A 79 -7.78 0.26 27.17
CA GLY A 79 -7.03 -0.19 25.99
C GLY A 79 -5.58 0.31 26.01
N ASN A 80 -5.41 1.61 26.29
CA ASN A 80 -4.08 2.22 26.40
C ASN A 80 -3.25 1.56 27.51
N ARG A 81 -3.83 1.33 28.70
CA ARG A 81 -3.14 0.69 29.81
C ARG A 81 -2.74 -0.74 29.52
N PHE A 82 -3.60 -1.50 28.86
CA PHE A 82 -3.31 -2.88 28.48
C PHE A 82 -2.16 -2.92 27.47
N PHE A 83 -2.20 -2.10 26.43
CA PHE A 83 -1.15 -2.04 25.43
C PHE A 83 0.18 -1.59 26.04
N ALA A 84 0.18 -0.56 26.88
CA ALA A 84 1.39 -0.09 27.58
C ALA A 84 2.03 -1.21 28.43
N ARG A 85 1.21 -2.03 29.11
CA ARG A 85 1.71 -3.20 29.86
C ARG A 85 2.35 -4.24 28.94
N GLU A 86 1.77 -4.50 27.77
CA GLU A 86 2.35 -5.43 26.80
C GLU A 86 3.67 -4.90 26.23
N LEU A 87 3.77 -3.59 25.96
CA LEU A 87 5.02 -2.96 25.54
C LEU A 87 6.12 -3.14 26.61
N GLN A 88 5.79 -2.86 27.87
CA GLN A 88 6.72 -2.99 28.99
C GLN A 88 7.13 -4.44 29.24
N ARG A 89 6.17 -5.39 29.29
CA ARG A 89 6.43 -6.82 29.52
C ARG A 89 7.35 -7.43 28.47
N ARG A 90 7.27 -6.93 27.24
CA ARG A 90 8.08 -7.41 26.11
C ARG A 90 9.34 -6.58 25.89
N GLU A 91 9.54 -5.55 26.70
CA GLU A 91 10.69 -4.64 26.57
C GLU A 91 10.79 -4.05 25.16
N ILE A 92 9.68 -3.50 24.64
CA ILE A 92 9.63 -2.84 23.34
C ILE A 92 10.34 -1.49 23.47
N ASP A 93 11.40 -1.28 22.68
CA ASP A 93 12.16 -0.03 22.65
C ASP A 93 11.49 1.05 21.79
N PHE A 94 10.77 0.64 20.73
CA PHE A 94 10.07 1.53 19.81
C PHE A 94 8.83 0.84 19.24
N PHE A 95 7.71 1.56 19.12
CA PHE A 95 6.54 1.00 18.48
C PHE A 95 6.00 1.88 17.34
N TYR A 96 5.43 1.24 16.30
CA TYR A 96 5.05 1.87 15.05
C TYR A 96 4.01 1.02 14.29
N PRO A 97 3.16 1.58 13.48
CA PRO A 97 2.82 3.00 13.41
C PRO A 97 1.69 3.36 14.37
N LEU A 98 1.67 4.60 14.82
CA LEU A 98 0.45 5.19 15.36
C LEU A 98 -0.25 6.03 14.28
N SER A 99 -1.51 5.70 14.03
CA SER A 99 -2.37 6.40 13.08
C SER A 99 -3.72 6.70 13.72
N TYR A 100 -4.53 7.52 13.07
CA TYR A 100 -5.90 7.76 13.54
C TYR A 100 -6.76 6.48 13.51
N GLU A 101 -6.38 5.49 12.71
CA GLU A 101 -7.09 4.20 12.58
C GLU A 101 -6.80 3.23 13.72
N ASN A 102 -5.72 3.41 14.48
CA ASN A 102 -5.37 2.52 15.59
C ASN A 102 -6.45 2.44 16.68
N ARG A 103 -7.31 3.45 16.78
CA ARG A 103 -8.50 3.41 17.62
C ARG A 103 -9.44 2.25 17.26
N PHE A 104 -9.53 1.93 15.98
CA PHE A 104 -10.39 0.87 15.47
C PHE A 104 -9.65 -0.48 15.46
N ASN A 105 -8.36 -0.47 15.20
CA ASN A 105 -7.55 -1.68 15.01
C ASN A 105 -7.07 -2.32 16.32
N ILE A 106 -6.67 -1.51 17.30
CA ILE A 106 -6.11 -2.00 18.59
C ILE A 106 -6.68 -1.27 19.81
N GLY A 107 -7.72 -0.45 19.64
CA GLY A 107 -8.39 0.24 20.73
C GLY A 107 -7.59 1.34 21.41
N ILE A 108 -6.47 1.80 20.82
CA ILE A 108 -5.69 2.91 21.35
C ILE A 108 -6.39 4.23 21.03
N ALA A 109 -6.51 5.09 22.03
CA ALA A 109 -7.06 6.43 21.90
C ALA A 109 -6.03 7.51 22.24
N PHE A 110 -6.06 8.62 21.52
CA PHE A 110 -5.32 9.83 21.89
C PHE A 110 -6.10 10.69 22.90
N PRO A 111 -5.41 11.39 23.82
CA PRO A 111 -3.96 11.32 24.04
C PRO A 111 -3.53 10.00 24.68
N LEU A 112 -2.29 9.57 24.43
CA LEU A 112 -1.77 8.28 24.92
C LEU A 112 -1.69 8.19 26.44
N GLY A 113 -1.58 9.32 27.11
CA GLY A 113 -1.44 9.39 28.56
C GLY A 113 -0.07 8.98 29.12
N ALA A 114 0.13 9.14 30.42
CA ALA A 114 1.41 8.91 31.09
C ALA A 114 1.93 7.46 31.00
N ALA A 115 1.04 6.49 30.76
CA ALA A 115 1.44 5.10 30.61
C ALA A 115 2.37 4.84 29.40
N PHE A 116 2.39 5.73 28.43
CA PHE A 116 3.26 5.65 27.25
C PHE A 116 4.51 6.52 27.35
N ALA A 117 4.64 7.36 28.37
CA ALA A 117 5.77 8.25 28.52
C ALA A 117 7.17 7.59 28.39
N PRO A 118 7.39 6.36 28.87
CA PRO A 118 8.68 5.69 28.72
C PRO A 118 8.90 5.06 27.34
N HIS A 119 7.87 5.03 26.48
CA HIS A 119 7.94 4.35 25.19
C HIS A 119 8.11 5.34 24.05
N ARG A 120 9.07 5.06 23.16
CA ARG A 120 9.28 5.83 21.93
C ARG A 120 8.37 5.29 20.82
N TRP A 121 7.86 6.19 20.00
CA TRP A 121 6.96 5.86 18.92
C TRP A 121 6.99 6.90 17.79
N ALA A 122 6.49 6.54 16.63
CA ALA A 122 6.23 7.48 15.56
C ALA A 122 4.80 7.38 15.04
N GLY A 123 4.29 8.53 14.59
CA GLY A 123 3.05 8.59 13.84
C GLY A 123 3.24 8.12 12.40
N TRP A 124 2.15 7.73 11.73
CA TRP A 124 2.13 7.45 10.31
C TRP A 124 0.90 8.06 9.65
N ILE A 125 1.14 8.80 8.59
CA ILE A 125 0.10 9.31 7.71
C ILE A 125 0.47 8.84 6.30
N PRO A 126 -0.28 7.88 5.72
CA PRO A 126 0.07 7.32 4.41
C PRO A 126 -0.07 8.33 3.29
N ASP A 127 -1.06 9.23 3.39
CA ASP A 127 -1.38 10.21 2.36
C ASP A 127 -2.32 11.31 2.87
N PHE A 128 -2.55 12.29 2.00
CA PHE A 128 -3.52 13.38 2.19
C PHE A 128 -4.60 13.41 1.09
N GLN A 129 -5.04 12.23 0.62
CA GLN A 129 -6.07 12.10 -0.40
C GLN A 129 -7.30 12.97 -0.11
N HIS A 130 -7.71 13.04 1.14
CA HIS A 130 -8.86 13.83 1.58
C HIS A 130 -8.70 15.35 1.41
N LYS A 131 -7.47 15.85 1.27
CA LYS A 131 -7.19 17.27 0.97
C LYS A 131 -7.24 17.55 -0.53
N HIS A 132 -6.80 16.61 -1.35
CA HIS A 132 -6.75 16.74 -2.81
C HIS A 132 -8.06 16.35 -3.48
N LEU A 133 -8.76 15.35 -2.94
CA LEU A 133 -10.00 14.79 -3.49
C LEU A 133 -11.11 14.77 -2.42
N PRO A 134 -11.45 15.91 -1.80
CA PRO A 134 -12.40 15.96 -0.69
C PRO A 134 -13.79 15.43 -1.06
N ALA A 135 -14.20 15.55 -2.32
CA ALA A 135 -15.48 15.06 -2.81
C ALA A 135 -15.64 13.52 -2.73
N PHE A 136 -14.54 12.78 -2.52
CA PHE A 136 -14.57 11.32 -2.38
C PHE A 136 -14.75 10.86 -0.92
N PHE A 137 -14.97 11.79 0.00
CA PHE A 137 -15.09 11.51 1.43
C PHE A 137 -16.36 12.13 2.01
N THR A 138 -16.93 11.48 3.00
CA THR A 138 -17.98 12.09 3.81
C THR A 138 -17.42 13.17 4.73
N GLU A 139 -18.25 14.12 5.15
CA GLU A 139 -17.85 15.16 6.11
C GLU A 139 -17.30 14.54 7.43
N ALA A 140 -17.90 13.45 7.88
CA ALA A 140 -17.46 12.73 9.07
C ALA A 140 -16.05 12.16 8.92
N GLU A 141 -15.70 11.61 7.75
CA GLU A 141 -14.36 11.10 7.43
C GLU A 141 -13.35 12.25 7.32
N LEU A 142 -13.70 13.33 6.62
CA LEU A 142 -12.86 14.52 6.54
C LEU A 142 -12.51 15.04 7.93
N ALA A 143 -13.52 15.21 8.79
CA ALA A 143 -13.33 15.67 10.16
C ALA A 143 -12.53 14.67 11.02
N ALA A 144 -12.68 13.37 10.81
CA ALA A 144 -11.93 12.34 11.55
C ALA A 144 -10.44 12.35 11.15
N ARG A 145 -10.14 12.43 9.85
CA ARG A 145 -8.77 12.52 9.31
C ARG A 145 -8.07 13.80 9.78
N GLU A 146 -8.78 14.95 9.72
CA GLU A 146 -8.26 16.22 10.20
C GLU A 146 -7.90 16.17 11.68
N ARG A 147 -8.82 15.70 12.54
CA ARG A 147 -8.55 15.55 13.99
C ARG A 147 -7.37 14.61 14.26
N GLY A 148 -7.29 13.51 13.54
CA GLY A 148 -6.17 12.54 13.68
C GLY A 148 -4.84 13.16 13.30
N THR A 149 -4.78 13.88 12.17
CA THR A 149 -3.57 14.56 11.71
C THR A 149 -3.12 15.65 12.69
N VAL A 150 -4.06 16.49 13.17
CA VAL A 150 -3.75 17.52 14.17
C VAL A 150 -3.20 16.91 15.46
N GLN A 151 -3.72 15.77 15.90
CA GLN A 151 -3.20 15.07 17.07
C GLN A 151 -1.78 14.57 16.86
N LEU A 152 -1.50 13.93 15.72
CA LEU A 152 -0.14 13.47 15.39
C LEU A 152 0.83 14.64 15.25
N ALA A 153 0.43 15.70 14.53
CA ALA A 153 1.24 16.91 14.35
C ALA A 153 1.66 17.59 15.66
N ARG A 154 0.82 17.47 16.71
CA ARG A 154 1.07 18.09 18.03
C ARG A 154 1.80 17.18 19.01
N LEU A 155 1.55 15.87 18.97
CA LEU A 155 1.94 14.94 20.01
C LEU A 155 3.10 14.02 19.62
N ALA A 156 3.29 13.75 18.31
CA ALA A 156 4.39 12.93 17.86
C ALA A 156 5.71 13.73 17.85
N GLU A 157 6.81 13.08 18.19
CA GLU A 157 8.15 13.58 17.90
C GLU A 157 8.40 13.51 16.40
N THR A 158 8.04 12.38 15.80
CA THR A 158 8.19 12.11 14.36
C THR A 158 6.89 11.59 13.78
N VAL A 159 6.50 12.13 12.62
CA VAL A 159 5.46 11.56 11.75
C VAL A 159 6.12 11.05 10.47
N VAL A 160 5.86 9.79 10.17
CA VAL A 160 6.39 9.10 8.99
C VAL A 160 5.39 9.22 7.84
N PHE A 161 5.91 9.49 6.64
CA PHE A 161 5.17 9.58 5.39
C PHE A 161 5.68 8.56 4.39
N SER A 162 4.81 8.06 3.52
CA SER A 162 5.19 7.07 2.50
C SER A 162 5.96 7.68 1.32
N SER A 163 5.91 9.01 1.14
CA SER A 163 6.55 9.73 0.03
C SER A 163 6.96 11.16 0.44
N GLU A 164 7.88 11.76 -0.32
CA GLU A 164 8.18 13.21 -0.19
C GLU A 164 6.98 14.05 -0.55
N THR A 165 6.17 13.59 -1.51
CA THR A 165 4.90 14.22 -1.87
C THR A 165 3.99 14.35 -0.64
N ALA A 166 3.77 13.27 0.10
CA ALA A 166 2.96 13.30 1.31
C ALA A 166 3.60 14.12 2.45
N ALA A 167 4.93 14.10 2.57
CA ALA A 167 5.64 14.92 3.54
C ALA A 167 5.56 16.42 3.20
N ALA A 168 5.58 16.78 1.92
CA ALA A 168 5.39 18.15 1.45
C ALA A 168 3.96 18.64 1.73
N ASP A 169 2.94 17.80 1.48
CA ASP A 169 1.55 18.08 1.85
C ASP A 169 1.42 18.36 3.36
N PHE A 170 2.06 17.56 4.20
CA PHE A 170 2.04 17.78 5.65
C PHE A 170 2.61 19.14 6.03
N ARG A 171 3.78 19.49 5.50
CA ARG A 171 4.41 20.81 5.77
C ARG A 171 3.56 21.96 5.25
N HIS A 172 2.87 21.76 4.13
CA HIS A 172 2.00 22.76 3.53
C HIS A 172 0.72 22.99 4.34
N PHE A 173 0.02 21.91 4.71
CA PHE A 173 -1.27 22.02 5.40
C PHE A 173 -1.13 22.26 6.91
N TRP A 174 -0.01 21.89 7.52
CA TRP A 174 0.28 22.07 8.96
C TRP A 174 1.66 22.67 9.17
N PRO A 175 1.89 23.92 8.74
CA PRO A 175 3.20 24.59 8.85
C PRO A 175 3.69 24.74 10.29
N ASP A 176 2.77 24.82 11.26
CA ASP A 176 3.08 24.95 12.69
C ASP A 176 3.18 23.59 13.42
N ALA A 177 3.25 22.48 12.69
CA ALA A 177 3.40 21.16 13.28
C ALA A 177 4.70 21.06 14.10
N LYS A 178 4.61 20.51 15.32
CA LYS A 178 5.79 20.28 16.16
C LYS A 178 6.52 19.00 15.75
N ALA A 179 5.80 18.04 15.16
CA ALA A 179 6.33 16.79 14.72
C ALA A 179 7.30 16.93 13.55
N GLN A 180 8.45 16.27 13.62
CA GLN A 180 9.38 16.15 12.50
C GLN A 180 8.78 15.25 11.41
N ALA A 181 8.77 15.71 10.16
CA ALA A 181 8.37 14.91 9.02
C ALA A 181 9.54 14.03 8.56
N SER A 182 9.34 12.72 8.54
CA SER A 182 10.30 11.74 8.03
C SER A 182 9.67 10.92 6.90
N VAL A 183 10.40 10.70 5.82
CA VAL A 183 9.93 9.89 4.70
C VAL A 183 10.46 8.46 4.81
N LEU A 184 9.59 7.50 4.63
CA LEU A 184 9.91 6.09 4.64
C LEU A 184 9.25 5.40 3.44
N ARG A 185 9.94 5.38 2.31
CA ARG A 185 9.49 4.68 1.10
C ARG A 185 9.60 3.19 1.32
N PHE A 186 8.48 2.49 1.19
CA PHE A 186 8.53 1.06 1.39
C PHE A 186 8.97 0.30 0.13
N ALA A 187 9.59 -0.86 0.35
CA ALA A 187 9.91 -1.83 -0.67
C ALA A 187 9.14 -3.13 -0.43
N THR A 188 8.72 -3.79 -1.48
CA THR A 188 8.07 -5.10 -1.40
C THR A 188 9.10 -6.21 -1.24
N SER A 189 8.85 -7.11 -0.29
CA SER A 189 9.62 -8.34 -0.12
C SER A 189 8.91 -9.49 -0.83
N PRO A 190 9.50 -10.11 -1.86
CA PRO A 190 8.86 -11.18 -2.59
C PRO A 190 8.68 -12.42 -1.71
N ALA A 191 7.59 -13.14 -1.90
CA ALA A 191 7.49 -14.50 -1.40
C ALA A 191 8.35 -15.43 -2.28
N ALA A 192 8.84 -16.52 -1.70
CA ALA A 192 9.78 -17.43 -2.38
C ALA A 192 9.21 -18.05 -3.67
N ASP A 193 7.90 -18.20 -3.74
CA ASP A 193 7.18 -18.82 -4.86
C ASP A 193 6.86 -17.87 -6.02
N TRP A 194 7.06 -16.55 -5.84
CA TRP A 194 6.68 -15.57 -6.86
C TRP A 194 7.33 -15.84 -8.21
N PHE A 195 8.63 -16.17 -8.21
CA PHE A 195 9.39 -16.41 -9.44
C PHE A 195 9.39 -17.90 -9.88
N GLN A 196 8.90 -18.80 -9.01
CA GLN A 196 8.82 -20.25 -9.30
C GLN A 196 7.50 -20.66 -9.93
N GLY A 197 6.45 -19.81 -9.83
CA GLY A 197 5.14 -20.08 -10.40
C GLY A 197 5.14 -20.07 -11.93
N ASP A 198 4.16 -20.74 -12.52
CA ASP A 198 3.91 -20.78 -13.98
C ASP A 198 2.83 -19.74 -14.36
N PRO A 199 3.22 -18.58 -14.97
CA PRO A 199 2.27 -17.56 -15.38
C PRO A 199 1.28 -18.02 -16.45
N ALA A 200 1.68 -18.95 -17.33
CA ALA A 200 0.82 -19.48 -18.38
C ALA A 200 -0.27 -20.40 -17.81
N ALA A 201 0.09 -21.22 -16.82
CA ALA A 201 -0.89 -22.06 -16.13
C ALA A 201 -1.95 -21.23 -15.41
N VAL A 202 -1.56 -20.11 -14.79
CA VAL A 202 -2.52 -19.18 -14.14
C VAL A 202 -3.38 -18.47 -15.18
N GLN A 203 -2.81 -17.98 -16.28
CA GLN A 203 -3.55 -17.43 -17.41
C GLN A 203 -4.64 -18.39 -17.91
N ASN A 204 -4.27 -19.65 -18.13
CA ASN A 204 -5.17 -20.70 -18.60
C ASN A 204 -6.29 -21.01 -17.59
N ARG A 205 -5.97 -21.02 -16.28
CA ARG A 205 -6.95 -21.24 -15.20
C ARG A 205 -8.07 -20.22 -15.21
N TYR A 206 -7.74 -18.97 -15.53
CA TYR A 206 -8.72 -17.88 -15.61
C TYR A 206 -9.26 -17.67 -17.03
N HIS A 207 -8.94 -18.53 -17.99
CA HIS A 207 -9.38 -18.46 -19.39
C HIS A 207 -9.10 -17.10 -20.04
N LEU A 208 -7.93 -16.51 -19.74
CA LEU A 208 -7.55 -15.19 -20.22
C LEU A 208 -7.00 -15.24 -21.65
N PRO A 209 -7.14 -14.13 -22.42
CA PRO A 209 -6.55 -14.03 -23.74
C PRO A 209 -5.01 -14.09 -23.69
N ASP A 210 -4.37 -14.39 -24.83
CA ASP A 210 -2.91 -14.52 -24.91
C ASP A 210 -2.16 -13.24 -24.59
N ARG A 211 -2.79 -12.10 -24.85
CA ARG A 211 -2.21 -10.76 -24.65
C ARG A 211 -3.18 -9.90 -23.86
N PHE A 212 -2.71 -9.30 -22.79
CA PHE A 212 -3.51 -8.41 -21.95
C PHE A 212 -2.64 -7.48 -21.11
N PHE A 213 -3.21 -6.34 -20.74
CA PHE A 213 -2.72 -5.49 -19.65
C PHE A 213 -3.35 -5.92 -18.33
N VAL A 214 -2.68 -5.65 -17.22
CA VAL A 214 -3.24 -5.87 -15.87
C VAL A 214 -3.47 -4.54 -15.16
N VAL A 215 -4.65 -4.42 -14.53
CA VAL A 215 -4.96 -3.40 -13.53
C VAL A 215 -5.25 -4.11 -12.21
N SER A 216 -4.43 -3.88 -11.21
CA SER A 216 -4.50 -4.60 -9.94
C SER A 216 -4.86 -3.63 -8.81
N ASN A 217 -6.10 -3.12 -8.85
CA ASN A 217 -6.62 -2.13 -7.94
C ASN A 217 -8.05 -2.46 -7.51
N GLN A 218 -8.40 -2.11 -6.27
CA GLN A 218 -9.80 -2.07 -5.86
C GLN A 218 -10.56 -1.04 -6.71
N PHE A 219 -11.85 -1.24 -6.93
CA PHE A 219 -12.68 -0.34 -7.76
C PHE A 219 -13.11 0.91 -6.98
N TRP A 220 -12.16 1.60 -6.36
CA TRP A 220 -12.40 2.89 -5.72
C TRP A 220 -12.29 4.03 -6.73
N GLN A 221 -13.06 5.09 -6.53
CA GLN A 221 -13.12 6.21 -7.49
C GLN A 221 -11.74 6.77 -7.85
N HIS A 222 -10.87 6.97 -6.87
CA HIS A 222 -9.53 7.51 -7.11
C HIS A 222 -8.58 6.54 -7.85
N LYS A 223 -8.93 5.24 -7.96
CA LYS A 223 -8.18 4.28 -8.79
C LYS A 223 -8.48 4.42 -10.27
N ASN A 224 -9.48 5.24 -10.61
CA ASN A 224 -9.73 5.79 -11.94
C ASN A 224 -9.94 4.78 -13.08
N HIS A 225 -10.60 3.66 -12.79
CA HIS A 225 -11.03 2.71 -13.81
C HIS A 225 -11.92 3.39 -14.88
N ARG A 226 -12.57 4.50 -14.51
CA ARG A 226 -13.40 5.28 -15.43
C ARG A 226 -12.61 5.78 -16.64
N THR A 227 -11.48 6.44 -16.45
CA THR A 227 -10.64 6.94 -17.55
C THR A 227 -10.10 5.78 -18.40
N LEU A 228 -9.75 4.66 -17.77
CA LEU A 228 -9.33 3.45 -18.49
C LEU A 228 -10.44 2.92 -19.41
N PHE A 229 -11.65 2.78 -18.90
CA PHE A 229 -12.77 2.23 -19.70
C PHE A 229 -13.20 3.16 -20.82
N LEU A 230 -13.17 4.48 -20.60
CA LEU A 230 -13.36 5.46 -21.66
C LEU A 230 -12.26 5.35 -22.74
N ALA A 231 -10.99 5.16 -22.34
CA ALA A 231 -9.87 4.99 -23.27
C ALA A 231 -10.04 3.71 -24.13
N LEU A 232 -10.52 2.63 -23.54
CA LEU A 232 -10.83 1.39 -24.27
C LEU A 232 -11.97 1.59 -25.27
N GLY A 233 -13.02 2.33 -24.92
CA GLY A 233 -14.10 2.71 -25.83
C GLY A 233 -13.59 3.55 -27.01
N LEU A 234 -12.71 4.52 -26.75
CA LEU A 234 -12.08 5.33 -27.80
C LEU A 234 -11.22 4.47 -28.73
N LEU A 235 -10.45 3.53 -28.21
CA LEU A 235 -9.65 2.57 -29.00
C LEU A 235 -10.55 1.64 -29.81
N ALA A 236 -11.64 1.14 -29.22
CA ALA A 236 -12.61 0.33 -29.94
C ALA A 236 -13.21 1.05 -31.15
N ALA A 237 -13.54 2.34 -31.03
CA ALA A 237 -13.99 3.19 -32.13
C ALA A 237 -12.92 3.38 -33.22
N ARG A 238 -11.62 3.30 -32.85
CA ARG A 238 -10.48 3.33 -33.78
C ARG A 238 -10.15 1.95 -34.38
N GLY A 239 -10.90 0.91 -34.05
CA GLY A 239 -10.66 -0.47 -34.50
C GLY A 239 -9.55 -1.22 -33.73
N VAL A 240 -9.02 -0.64 -32.66
CA VAL A 240 -7.98 -1.23 -31.80
C VAL A 240 -8.64 -1.80 -30.53
N ARG A 241 -8.39 -3.09 -30.23
CA ARG A 241 -9.09 -3.79 -29.14
C ARG A 241 -8.12 -4.44 -28.15
N PRO A 242 -7.39 -3.64 -27.35
CA PRO A 242 -6.51 -4.19 -26.31
C PRO A 242 -7.36 -4.89 -25.24
N GLN A 243 -6.82 -5.99 -24.71
CA GLN A 243 -7.44 -6.75 -23.63
C GLN A 243 -6.89 -6.28 -22.29
N VAL A 244 -7.75 -6.13 -21.30
CA VAL A 244 -7.40 -5.69 -19.95
C VAL A 244 -7.99 -6.66 -18.92
N VAL A 245 -7.17 -7.11 -17.99
CA VAL A 245 -7.59 -7.92 -16.84
C VAL A 245 -7.55 -7.04 -15.60
N CYS A 246 -8.69 -6.90 -14.94
CA CYS A 246 -8.81 -6.13 -13.70
C CYS A 246 -9.00 -7.08 -12.51
N THR A 247 -8.22 -6.87 -11.45
CA THR A 247 -8.36 -7.58 -10.17
C THR A 247 -8.60 -6.57 -9.05
N GLY A 248 -9.34 -6.99 -8.01
CA GLY A 248 -9.64 -6.19 -6.83
C GLY A 248 -11.11 -6.24 -6.45
N SER A 249 -11.42 -5.81 -5.24
CA SER A 249 -12.80 -5.74 -4.75
C SER A 249 -13.63 -4.75 -5.58
N PRO A 250 -14.84 -5.14 -6.02
CA PRO A 250 -15.74 -4.26 -6.75
C PRO A 250 -16.41 -3.20 -5.87
N ALA A 251 -16.33 -3.34 -4.54
CA ALA A 251 -17.02 -2.45 -3.62
C ALA A 251 -16.20 -1.17 -3.34
N ASP A 252 -16.79 0.00 -3.62
CA ASP A 252 -16.39 1.25 -2.98
C ASP A 252 -17.45 1.58 -1.90
N TYR A 253 -17.09 1.45 -0.63
CA TYR A 253 -18.01 1.68 0.49
C TYR A 253 -18.55 3.11 0.55
N ARG A 254 -17.92 4.04 -0.16
CA ARG A 254 -18.30 5.46 -0.21
C ARG A 254 -19.38 5.75 -1.25
N VAL A 255 -19.45 4.92 -2.32
CA VAL A 255 -20.40 5.14 -3.42
C VAL A 255 -20.93 3.80 -3.91
N ALA A 256 -22.14 3.45 -3.46
CA ALA A 256 -22.76 2.13 -3.70
C ALA A 256 -22.86 1.78 -5.20
N ASP A 257 -23.19 2.75 -6.05
CA ASP A 257 -23.45 2.52 -7.49
C ASP A 257 -22.23 2.75 -8.39
N PHE A 258 -21.05 3.01 -7.80
CA PHE A 258 -19.87 3.34 -8.60
C PHE A 258 -19.47 2.19 -9.53
N TYR A 259 -19.42 0.97 -9.00
CA TYR A 259 -19.06 -0.20 -9.81
C TYR A 259 -20.07 -0.43 -10.97
N SER A 260 -21.36 -0.32 -10.68
CA SER A 260 -22.42 -0.46 -11.70
C SER A 260 -22.28 0.59 -12.81
N SER A 261 -21.92 1.82 -12.44
CA SER A 261 -21.67 2.89 -13.42
C SER A 261 -20.48 2.59 -14.34
N LEU A 262 -19.45 1.90 -13.83
CA LEU A 262 -18.31 1.46 -14.63
C LEU A 262 -18.69 0.35 -15.62
N LEU A 263 -19.55 -0.59 -15.24
CA LEU A 263 -20.05 -1.63 -16.15
C LEU A 263 -20.90 -1.02 -17.27
N GLU A 264 -21.71 -0.03 -16.96
CA GLU A 264 -22.49 0.70 -17.98
C GLU A 264 -21.58 1.47 -18.96
N LEU A 265 -20.46 2.03 -18.49
CA LEU A 265 -19.46 2.64 -19.38
C LEU A 265 -18.86 1.64 -20.37
N LEU A 266 -18.54 0.42 -19.94
CA LEU A 266 -18.02 -0.62 -20.82
C LEU A 266 -19.05 -0.99 -21.90
N ARG A 267 -20.30 -1.15 -21.50
CA ARG A 267 -21.41 -1.50 -22.40
C ARG A 267 -21.66 -0.41 -23.44
N THR A 268 -21.79 0.84 -23.00
CA THR A 268 -22.08 1.99 -23.88
C THR A 268 -20.89 2.35 -24.77
N GLY A 269 -19.66 2.12 -24.29
CA GLY A 269 -18.42 2.28 -25.04
C GLY A 269 -18.14 1.15 -26.06
N GLY A 270 -18.96 0.07 -26.08
CA GLY A 270 -18.77 -1.07 -26.97
C GLY A 270 -17.44 -1.80 -26.73
N CYS A 271 -16.92 -1.74 -25.50
CA CYS A 271 -15.63 -2.33 -25.12
C CYS A 271 -15.73 -3.40 -24.01
N GLU A 272 -16.94 -3.86 -23.69
CA GLU A 272 -17.17 -4.86 -22.65
C GLU A 272 -16.36 -6.14 -22.87
N ALA A 273 -16.28 -6.64 -24.09
CA ALA A 273 -15.51 -7.82 -24.47
C ALA A 273 -13.96 -7.63 -24.35
N GLN A 274 -13.49 -6.42 -24.08
CA GLN A 274 -12.07 -6.10 -23.91
C GLN A 274 -11.64 -6.19 -22.43
N VAL A 275 -12.58 -6.33 -21.49
CA VAL A 275 -12.28 -6.29 -20.06
C VAL A 275 -12.72 -7.57 -19.37
N THR A 276 -11.76 -8.23 -18.71
CA THR A 276 -12.04 -9.36 -17.82
C THR A 276 -11.95 -8.89 -16.37
N LEU A 277 -13.05 -9.03 -15.63
CA LEU A 277 -13.16 -8.62 -14.22
C LEU A 277 -13.08 -9.88 -13.34
N LEU A 278 -11.96 -10.07 -12.65
CA LEU A 278 -11.71 -11.27 -11.84
C LEU A 278 -12.12 -11.11 -10.37
N GLY A 279 -12.40 -9.87 -9.91
CA GLY A 279 -12.62 -9.62 -8.49
C GLY A 279 -11.35 -9.85 -7.67
N VAL A 280 -11.52 -10.25 -6.42
CA VAL A 280 -10.39 -10.58 -5.53
C VAL A 280 -9.89 -11.99 -5.84
N ILE A 281 -8.62 -12.11 -6.17
CA ILE A 281 -7.95 -13.39 -6.45
C ILE A 281 -6.79 -13.61 -5.47
N PRO A 282 -6.29 -14.85 -5.32
CA PRO A 282 -5.12 -15.14 -4.50
C PRO A 282 -3.90 -14.31 -4.93
N ARG A 283 -3.11 -13.85 -3.95
CA ARG A 283 -1.93 -13.00 -4.20
C ARG A 283 -0.93 -13.66 -5.16
N GLY A 284 -0.69 -14.95 -5.01
CA GLY A 284 0.18 -15.71 -5.92
C GLY A 284 -0.30 -15.64 -7.37
N ASP A 285 -1.60 -15.81 -7.60
CA ASP A 285 -2.20 -15.74 -8.94
C ASP A 285 -2.09 -14.31 -9.50
N GLN A 286 -2.34 -13.29 -8.68
CA GLN A 286 -2.18 -11.88 -9.05
C GLN A 286 -0.76 -11.60 -9.56
N ILE A 287 0.26 -12.06 -8.85
CA ILE A 287 1.66 -11.92 -9.25
C ILE A 287 1.94 -12.64 -10.59
N GLN A 288 1.44 -13.86 -10.76
CA GLN A 288 1.64 -14.58 -12.03
C GLN A 288 0.97 -13.86 -13.20
N LEU A 289 -0.24 -13.30 -13.03
CA LEU A 289 -0.89 -12.49 -14.07
C LEU A 289 -0.12 -11.20 -14.37
N MET A 290 0.44 -10.54 -13.34
CA MET A 290 1.32 -9.38 -13.55
C MET A 290 2.56 -9.78 -14.35
N ARG A 291 3.22 -10.90 -14.04
CA ARG A 291 4.36 -11.44 -14.79
C ARG A 291 3.98 -11.74 -16.25
N ARG A 292 2.81 -12.33 -16.48
CA ARG A 292 2.33 -12.73 -17.82
C ARG A 292 1.89 -11.55 -18.69
N SER A 293 1.38 -10.49 -18.10
CA SER A 293 0.80 -9.33 -18.82
C SER A 293 1.79 -8.65 -19.77
N LEU A 294 1.30 -7.82 -20.67
CA LEU A 294 2.11 -6.89 -21.48
C LEU A 294 2.77 -5.83 -20.59
N ALA A 295 1.96 -5.21 -19.74
CA ALA A 295 2.39 -4.21 -18.78
C ALA A 295 1.30 -4.07 -17.70
N ILE A 296 1.64 -3.39 -16.62
CA ILE A 296 0.71 -2.98 -15.57
C ILE A 296 0.20 -1.57 -15.89
N VAL A 297 -1.09 -1.36 -15.74
CA VAL A 297 -1.70 -0.04 -15.88
C VAL A 297 -2.12 0.47 -14.51
N GLN A 298 -1.60 1.62 -14.12
CA GLN A 298 -1.86 2.29 -12.84
C GLN A 298 -2.48 3.67 -13.08
N PRO A 299 -3.82 3.75 -13.28
CA PRO A 299 -4.47 4.97 -13.74
C PRO A 299 -4.89 5.92 -12.61
N SER A 300 -4.48 5.68 -11.38
CA SER A 300 -4.94 6.39 -10.18
C SER A 300 -4.83 7.91 -10.28
N LEU A 301 -5.85 8.61 -9.78
CA LEU A 301 -5.84 10.08 -9.63
C LEU A 301 -4.99 10.52 -8.43
N PHE A 302 -4.82 9.65 -7.46
CA PHE A 302 -4.08 9.92 -6.24
C PHE A 302 -3.54 8.63 -5.61
N GLU A 303 -2.34 8.70 -5.05
CA GLU A 303 -1.70 7.65 -4.25
C GLU A 303 -0.85 8.27 -3.14
N GLY A 304 -0.71 7.57 -2.01
CA GLY A 304 0.33 7.86 -1.02
C GLY A 304 1.67 7.22 -1.40
N TRP A 305 1.61 5.95 -1.81
CA TRP A 305 2.67 5.14 -2.41
C TRP A 305 2.03 3.87 -2.96
N SER A 306 2.21 3.59 -4.23
CA SER A 306 1.51 2.47 -4.87
C SER A 306 2.23 1.14 -4.64
N THR A 307 1.56 0.21 -3.94
CA THR A 307 2.06 -1.18 -3.78
C THR A 307 2.18 -1.90 -5.11
N VAL A 308 1.25 -1.66 -6.03
CA VAL A 308 1.25 -2.25 -7.37
C VAL A 308 2.46 -1.82 -8.19
N VAL A 309 2.90 -0.56 -8.03
CA VAL A 309 4.11 -0.05 -8.67
C VAL A 309 5.37 -0.70 -8.08
N GLU A 310 5.40 -0.94 -6.76
CA GLU A 310 6.53 -1.66 -6.13
C GLU A 310 6.55 -3.14 -6.54
N ASP A 311 5.39 -3.78 -6.68
CA ASP A 311 5.31 -5.13 -7.24
C ASP A 311 5.85 -5.17 -8.67
N ALA A 312 5.43 -4.20 -9.50
CA ALA A 312 5.92 -4.08 -10.87
C ALA A 312 7.45 -3.91 -10.93
N ARG A 313 7.99 -3.05 -10.06
CA ARG A 313 9.44 -2.85 -9.92
C ARG A 313 10.15 -4.17 -9.62
N LEU A 314 9.63 -4.92 -8.64
CA LEU A 314 10.19 -6.19 -8.22
C LEU A 314 10.15 -7.25 -9.31
N LEU A 315 9.10 -7.24 -10.16
CA LEU A 315 8.91 -8.15 -11.28
C LEU A 315 9.62 -7.68 -12.56
N GLY A 316 10.35 -6.56 -12.54
CA GLY A 316 10.95 -5.96 -13.74
C GLY A 316 9.90 -5.58 -14.79
N LYS A 317 8.65 -5.32 -14.38
CA LYS A 317 7.51 -5.15 -15.26
C LYS A 317 7.32 -3.68 -15.63
N ARG A 318 7.02 -3.42 -16.91
CA ARG A 318 6.69 -2.09 -17.39
C ARG A 318 5.38 -1.58 -16.76
N VAL A 319 5.33 -0.29 -16.49
CA VAL A 319 4.15 0.37 -15.91
C VAL A 319 3.70 1.52 -16.78
N LEU A 320 2.43 1.52 -17.15
CA LEU A 320 1.74 2.68 -17.71
C LEU A 320 1.03 3.38 -16.55
N ALA A 321 1.59 4.48 -16.08
CA ALA A 321 1.12 5.19 -14.89
C ALA A 321 0.55 6.56 -15.21
N SER A 322 -0.48 6.97 -14.47
CA SER A 322 -0.93 8.36 -14.49
C SER A 322 0.18 9.31 -14.04
N ASP A 323 0.23 10.48 -14.66
CA ASP A 323 1.21 11.53 -14.38
C ASP A 323 0.82 12.31 -13.12
N ILE A 324 1.03 11.69 -11.95
CA ILE A 324 0.86 12.30 -10.64
C ILE A 324 2.20 12.33 -9.89
N ALA A 325 2.35 13.28 -8.96
CA ALA A 325 3.61 13.54 -8.28
C ALA A 325 4.24 12.28 -7.65
N VAL A 326 3.43 11.46 -6.98
CA VAL A 326 3.92 10.22 -6.34
C VAL A 326 4.37 9.16 -7.36
N HIS A 327 3.72 9.02 -8.51
CA HIS A 327 4.16 8.08 -9.55
C HIS A 327 5.47 8.53 -10.18
N ARG A 328 5.67 9.85 -10.35
CA ARG A 328 6.97 10.41 -10.76
C ARG A 328 8.05 10.17 -9.71
N GLU A 329 7.72 10.31 -8.42
CA GLU A 329 8.63 10.00 -7.33
C GLU A 329 9.00 8.51 -7.29
N GLN A 330 8.02 7.62 -7.47
CA GLN A 330 8.25 6.18 -7.53
C GLN A 330 9.07 5.77 -8.76
N HIS A 331 8.81 6.36 -9.89
CA HIS A 331 9.52 6.18 -11.17
C HIS A 331 10.00 4.75 -11.43
N PRO A 332 9.10 3.76 -11.61
CA PRO A 332 9.50 2.38 -11.83
C PRO A 332 10.23 2.21 -13.18
N PRO A 333 11.15 1.26 -13.30
CA PRO A 333 11.85 0.99 -14.56
C PRO A 333 10.88 0.72 -15.72
N GLY A 334 11.13 1.33 -16.89
CA GLY A 334 10.30 1.18 -18.06
C GLY A 334 8.90 1.80 -17.92
N CYS A 335 8.74 2.78 -17.02
CA CYS A 335 7.51 3.53 -16.86
C CYS A 335 7.24 4.47 -18.04
N ARG A 336 5.99 4.49 -18.49
CA ARG A 336 5.46 5.54 -19.36
C ARG A 336 4.35 6.27 -18.60
N PHE A 337 4.38 7.60 -18.64
CA PHE A 337 3.36 8.43 -18.02
C PHE A 337 2.32 8.88 -19.06
N PHE A 338 1.06 9.01 -18.60
CA PHE A 338 -0.02 9.62 -19.34
C PHE A 338 -0.73 10.65 -18.47
N ALA A 339 -1.33 11.68 -19.07
CA ALA A 339 -2.07 12.71 -18.32
C ALA A 339 -3.26 12.09 -17.58
N SER A 340 -3.30 12.18 -16.26
CA SER A 340 -4.13 11.39 -15.34
C SER A 340 -5.65 11.44 -15.62
N GLU A 341 -6.15 12.56 -16.17
CA GLU A 341 -7.57 12.77 -16.51
C GLU A 341 -7.85 12.72 -18.02
N SER A 342 -6.80 12.48 -18.85
CA SER A 342 -6.97 12.45 -20.32
C SER A 342 -7.21 11.04 -20.82
N THR A 343 -8.41 10.81 -21.29
CA THR A 343 -8.82 9.58 -22.00
C THR A 343 -7.97 9.33 -23.23
N GLU A 344 -7.69 10.38 -24.01
CA GLU A 344 -6.90 10.34 -25.25
C GLU A 344 -5.45 9.95 -24.96
N SER A 345 -4.83 10.60 -23.97
CA SER A 345 -3.45 10.31 -23.58
C SER A 345 -3.27 8.84 -23.14
N LEU A 346 -4.25 8.30 -22.39
CA LEU A 346 -4.23 6.89 -22.00
C LEU A 346 -4.50 5.97 -23.19
N ALA A 347 -5.46 6.31 -24.06
CA ALA A 347 -5.77 5.53 -25.25
C ALA A 347 -4.57 5.42 -26.18
N ASP A 348 -3.90 6.53 -26.47
CA ASP A 348 -2.72 6.54 -27.33
C ASP A 348 -1.58 5.69 -26.73
N ALA A 349 -1.33 5.81 -25.42
CA ALA A 349 -0.32 5.02 -24.75
C ALA A 349 -0.64 3.52 -24.74
N LEU A 350 -1.89 3.14 -24.49
CA LEU A 350 -2.35 1.75 -24.56
C LEU A 350 -2.27 1.18 -25.98
N GLY A 351 -2.69 1.97 -26.99
CA GLY A 351 -2.64 1.57 -28.40
C GLY A 351 -1.21 1.28 -28.86
N ASP A 352 -0.27 2.19 -28.56
CA ASP A 352 1.15 2.02 -28.89
C ASP A 352 1.73 0.77 -28.23
N TRP A 353 1.48 0.56 -26.96
CA TRP A 353 1.99 -0.60 -26.23
C TRP A 353 1.28 -1.90 -26.64
N TRP A 354 0.01 -1.83 -27.00
CA TRP A 354 -0.68 -2.97 -27.58
C TRP A 354 -0.04 -3.43 -28.89
N ALA A 355 0.42 -2.51 -29.72
CA ALA A 355 1.08 -2.84 -30.98
C ALA A 355 2.51 -3.40 -30.80
N THR A 356 3.23 -2.99 -29.76
CA THR A 356 4.67 -3.17 -29.66
C THR A 356 5.14 -4.14 -28.59
N LEU A 357 4.39 -4.31 -27.47
CA LEU A 357 4.83 -5.17 -26.38
C LEU A 357 4.46 -6.63 -26.60
N ALA A 358 5.33 -7.52 -26.13
CA ALA A 358 5.08 -8.96 -26.03
C ALA A 358 4.68 -9.35 -24.60
N PRO A 359 3.86 -10.41 -24.42
CA PRO A 359 3.55 -10.93 -23.10
C PRO A 359 4.80 -11.48 -22.39
N GLY A 360 4.81 -11.33 -21.05
CA GLY A 360 5.88 -11.86 -20.22
C GLY A 360 5.73 -13.36 -19.89
N PRO A 361 6.53 -13.85 -18.95
CA PRO A 361 7.55 -13.10 -18.19
C PRO A 361 8.76 -12.71 -19.04
N ASP A 362 9.54 -11.70 -18.54
CA ASP A 362 10.86 -11.35 -19.08
C ASP A 362 11.93 -11.78 -18.06
N PRO A 363 12.57 -12.95 -18.23
CA PRO A 363 13.51 -13.48 -17.25
C PRO A 363 14.72 -12.56 -17.00
N ALA A 364 15.16 -11.81 -18.02
CA ALA A 364 16.28 -10.90 -17.85
C ALA A 364 15.91 -9.66 -17.03
N ALA A 365 14.70 -9.12 -17.23
CA ALA A 365 14.19 -8.03 -16.42
C ALA A 365 13.91 -8.49 -14.97
N GLU A 366 13.32 -9.68 -14.78
CA GLU A 366 13.07 -10.26 -13.45
C GLU A 366 14.40 -10.49 -12.69
N ALA A 367 15.43 -11.00 -13.34
CA ALA A 367 16.75 -11.22 -12.72
C ALA A 367 17.40 -9.90 -12.26
N ARG A 368 17.35 -8.85 -13.08
CA ARG A 368 17.84 -7.52 -12.69
C ARG A 368 17.06 -6.96 -11.51
N ALA A 369 15.73 -6.98 -11.58
CA ALA A 369 14.86 -6.48 -10.53
C ALA A 369 15.06 -7.22 -9.19
N SER A 370 15.23 -8.54 -9.24
CA SER A 370 15.54 -9.37 -8.06
C SER A 370 16.89 -9.03 -7.44
N GLY A 371 17.89 -8.70 -8.23
CA GLY A 371 19.21 -8.20 -7.75
C GLY A 371 19.09 -6.89 -6.98
N ASP A 372 18.25 -5.96 -7.46
CA ASP A 372 18.03 -4.65 -6.84
C ASP A 372 17.14 -4.73 -5.59
N ALA A 373 16.23 -5.70 -5.54
CA ALA A 373 15.24 -5.84 -4.47
C ALA A 373 15.86 -6.00 -3.08
N GLY A 374 16.90 -6.81 -2.96
CA GLY A 374 17.59 -7.03 -1.68
C GLY A 374 18.20 -5.74 -1.11
N GLN A 375 18.73 -4.88 -1.97
CA GLN A 375 19.24 -3.58 -1.57
C GLN A 375 18.13 -2.63 -1.14
N ALA A 376 17.01 -2.58 -1.90
CA ALA A 376 15.85 -1.75 -1.58
C ALA A 376 15.22 -2.17 -0.25
N ILE A 377 15.03 -3.46 0.00
CA ILE A 377 14.50 -4.00 1.26
C ILE A 377 15.42 -3.63 2.43
N THR A 378 16.73 -3.82 2.26
CA THR A 378 17.71 -3.47 3.29
C THR A 378 17.73 -1.96 3.57
N ALA A 379 17.64 -1.13 2.54
CA ALA A 379 17.58 0.32 2.67
C ALA A 379 16.30 0.77 3.41
N PHE A 380 15.15 0.18 3.10
CA PHE A 380 13.89 0.41 3.80
C PHE A 380 14.01 0.08 5.29
N GLY A 381 14.56 -1.07 5.65
CA GLY A 381 14.78 -1.46 7.04
C GLY A 381 15.77 -0.55 7.77
N ARG A 382 16.89 -0.17 7.12
CA ARG A 382 17.87 0.75 7.68
C ARG A 382 17.28 2.14 7.95
N GLN A 383 16.49 2.66 7.00
CA GLN A 383 15.84 3.94 7.17
C GLN A 383 14.86 3.91 8.36
N PHE A 384 14.06 2.85 8.48
CA PHE A 384 13.19 2.68 9.63
C PHE A 384 13.97 2.62 10.96
N LEU A 385 15.04 1.83 11.02
CA LEU A 385 15.87 1.70 12.23
C LEU A 385 16.52 3.03 12.64
N ARG A 386 16.87 3.91 11.66
CA ARG A 386 17.30 5.28 11.95
C ARG A 386 16.18 6.11 12.59
N ILE A 387 14.98 6.11 11.98
CA ILE A 387 13.80 6.81 12.53
C ILE A 387 13.50 6.32 13.95
N ALA A 388 13.61 5.02 14.17
CA ALA A 388 13.42 4.43 15.49
C ALA A 388 14.58 4.72 16.48
N GLY A 389 15.69 5.29 16.01
CA GLY A 389 16.90 5.55 16.80
C GLY A 389 17.53 4.29 17.35
N ALA A 390 17.53 3.23 16.56
CA ALA A 390 18.18 1.98 16.93
C ALA A 390 19.71 2.15 17.00
N PRO A 391 20.38 1.60 18.02
CA PRO A 391 21.84 1.69 18.15
C PRO A 391 22.57 1.14 16.91
N GLY A 392 23.53 1.88 16.40
CA GLY A 392 24.33 1.51 15.22
C GLY A 392 23.68 1.86 13.88
N PHE A 393 22.53 2.56 13.89
CA PHE A 393 21.85 3.08 12.69
C PHE A 393 21.71 4.61 12.69
N SER A 394 22.28 5.31 13.69
CA SER A 394 22.40 6.78 13.66
C SER A 394 23.18 7.22 12.42
N GLU A 395 22.84 8.38 11.85
CA GLU A 395 23.67 9.00 10.82
C GLU A 395 25.07 9.22 11.40
N THR A 396 26.08 8.68 10.72
CA THR A 396 27.42 9.19 10.90
C THR A 396 27.41 10.60 10.32
N PRO A 397 27.84 11.62 11.08
CA PRO A 397 27.81 13.01 10.65
C PRO A 397 28.54 13.23 9.32
#